data_acb430114fe3ee9077ad32cef256b285
#
_entry.id   acb430114fe3ee9077ad32cef256b285
#
_cell.length_a   1.000
_cell.length_b   1.000
_cell.length_c   1.000
_cell.angle_alpha   90.00
_cell.angle_beta   90.00
_cell.angle_gamma   90.00
#
_symmetry.space_group_name_H-M   'P 1'
#
loop_
_entity.id
_entity.type
_entity.pdbx_description
1 polymer ?
#
loop_
_entity_poly.entity_id
_entity_poly.type
_entity_poly.pdbx_seq_one_letter_code
_entity_poly.pdbx_strand_id
1 'polypeptide(L)'
;MALRGAETGSFTTIDLCTCDPLTGETVFYKYGAAPSYLKKGGSVRRVTGASLPAGLRGNPAAPDVTRIRLEEGGSLVMISDGVADPGRDEWLMDLLAGWEGEDPQALAGLILAESVRREKLQDDCGIQVLYRPASREKMV
;
A
#
# COMPACT_ATOMS: atom_id res chain seq x y z
N MET A 1 21.86 -4.53 -3.48
CA MET A 1 22.42 -3.53 -2.55
C MET A 1 22.59 -4.15 -1.17
N ALA A 2 23.75 -4.01 -0.58
CA ALA A 2 24.01 -4.49 0.76
C ALA A 2 23.68 -3.39 1.77
N LEU A 3 22.60 -3.52 2.49
CA LEU A 3 22.26 -2.60 3.56
C LEU A 3 22.96 -2.97 4.86
N ARG A 4 23.27 -4.24 5.01
CA ARG A 4 24.01 -4.73 6.16
C ARG A 4 25.47 -4.26 6.08
N GLY A 5 26.04 -3.95 7.19
CA GLY A 5 27.41 -3.48 7.23
C GLY A 5 27.59 -1.99 6.91
N ALA A 6 26.50 -1.29 6.66
CA ALA A 6 26.56 0.16 6.56
C ALA A 6 26.84 0.71 7.95
N GLU A 7 28.02 1.25 8.16
CA GLU A 7 28.46 1.75 9.45
C GLU A 7 27.60 2.92 9.94
N THR A 8 26.92 3.58 9.04
CA THR A 8 26.05 4.72 9.32
C THR A 8 24.68 4.31 9.87
N GLY A 9 24.40 2.99 9.96
CA GLY A 9 23.09 2.53 10.39
C GLY A 9 22.00 2.71 9.33
N SER A 10 22.38 2.66 8.07
CA SER A 10 21.41 2.79 6.98
C SER A 10 20.39 1.65 7.01
N PHE A 11 19.14 1.99 6.77
CA PHE A 11 18.06 1.02 6.66
C PHE A 11 17.04 1.52 5.63
N THR A 12 16.19 0.64 5.19
CA THR A 12 15.11 0.99 4.26
C THR A 12 13.88 0.17 4.57
N THR A 13 12.75 0.66 4.13
CA THR A 13 11.50 -0.12 4.13
C THR A 13 11.35 -0.76 2.75
N ILE A 14 10.75 -1.93 2.73
CA ILE A 14 10.45 -2.63 1.49
C ILE A 14 9.00 -3.07 1.55
N ASP A 15 8.26 -2.76 0.50
CA ASP A 15 6.86 -3.13 0.37
C ASP A 15 6.65 -3.69 -1.03
N LEU A 16 6.49 -5.00 -1.08
CA LEU A 16 6.33 -5.72 -2.34
C LEU A 16 5.03 -6.49 -2.31
N CYS A 17 4.33 -6.50 -3.41
CA CYS A 17 3.15 -7.33 -3.52
C CYS A 17 3.14 -8.05 -4.87
N THR A 18 2.65 -9.27 -4.86
CA THR A 18 2.35 -10.02 -6.08
C THR A 18 0.84 -10.22 -6.14
N CYS A 19 0.28 -10.15 -7.33
CA CYS A 19 -1.15 -10.32 -7.51
C CYS A 19 -1.42 -11.18 -8.74
N ASP A 20 -2.25 -12.21 -8.57
CA ASP A 20 -2.73 -13.01 -9.69
C ASP A 20 -4.00 -12.32 -10.22
N PRO A 21 -3.99 -11.78 -11.44
CA PRO A 21 -5.15 -11.04 -11.96
C PRO A 21 -6.37 -11.94 -12.21
N LEU A 22 -6.17 -13.23 -12.36
CA LEU A 22 -7.28 -14.16 -12.60
C LEU A 22 -8.03 -14.51 -11.33
N THR A 23 -7.31 -14.77 -10.26
CA THR A 23 -7.90 -15.20 -8.99
C THR A 23 -8.03 -14.07 -7.97
N GLY A 24 -7.22 -13.03 -8.10
CA GLY A 24 -7.12 -11.95 -7.12
C GLY A 24 -6.23 -12.31 -5.94
N GLU A 25 -5.62 -13.50 -5.92
CA GLU A 25 -4.70 -13.84 -4.86
C GLU A 25 -3.54 -12.85 -4.83
N THR A 26 -3.34 -12.24 -3.67
CA THR A 26 -2.34 -11.20 -3.47
C THR A 26 -1.51 -11.54 -2.26
N VAL A 27 -0.19 -11.41 -2.40
CA VAL A 27 0.75 -11.68 -1.32
C VAL A 27 1.57 -10.43 -1.09
N PHE A 28 1.60 -9.96 0.13
CA PHE A 28 2.44 -8.84 0.56
C PHE A 28 3.67 -9.34 1.27
N TYR A 29 4.80 -8.71 0.96
CA TYR A 29 6.08 -8.92 1.63
C TYR A 29 6.52 -7.56 2.15
N LYS A 30 6.43 -7.35 3.46
CA LYS A 30 6.70 -6.04 4.06
C LYS A 30 7.87 -6.10 5.04
N TYR A 31 8.78 -5.14 4.90
CA TYR A 31 9.84 -4.87 5.87
C TYR A 31 9.62 -3.46 6.42
N GLY A 32 8.92 -3.34 7.52
CA GLY A 32 8.69 -2.05 8.17
C GLY A 32 8.00 -1.01 7.31
N ALA A 33 7.30 -1.44 6.27
CA ALA A 33 6.66 -0.52 5.34
C ALA A 33 5.34 0.02 5.89
N ALA A 34 4.89 1.14 5.32
CA ALA A 34 3.60 1.73 5.64
C ALA A 34 2.46 0.73 5.38
N PRO A 35 1.30 0.93 5.99
CA PRO A 35 0.13 0.11 5.69
C PRO A 35 -0.25 0.19 4.21
N SER A 36 -0.82 -0.89 3.70
CA SER A 36 -1.52 -0.89 2.43
C SER A 36 -3.01 -0.96 2.71
N TYR A 37 -3.83 -0.62 1.74
CA TYR A 37 -5.26 -0.51 1.93
C TYR A 37 -5.99 -1.33 0.89
N LEU A 38 -6.95 -2.11 1.34
CA LEU A 38 -7.87 -2.84 0.47
C LEU A 38 -9.23 -2.17 0.54
N LYS A 39 -9.75 -1.84 -0.64
CA LYS A 39 -11.07 -1.24 -0.75
C LYS A 39 -11.96 -2.12 -1.61
N LYS A 40 -13.19 -2.33 -1.13
CA LYS A 40 -14.25 -2.94 -1.91
C LYS A 40 -15.54 -2.21 -1.57
N GLY A 41 -16.11 -1.47 -2.54
CA GLY A 41 -17.23 -0.58 -2.25
C GLY A 41 -16.87 0.45 -1.19
N GLY A 42 -17.69 0.58 -0.18
CA GLY A 42 -17.41 1.46 0.97
C GLY A 42 -16.58 0.82 2.08
N SER A 43 -16.17 -0.43 1.91
CA SER A 43 -15.37 -1.14 2.90
C SER A 43 -13.89 -0.92 2.63
N VAL A 44 -13.14 -0.53 3.64
CA VAL A 44 -11.70 -0.30 3.57
C VAL A 44 -11.02 -1.01 4.72
N ARG A 45 -9.93 -1.70 4.41
CA ARG A 45 -9.16 -2.45 5.41
C ARG A 45 -7.68 -2.17 5.25
N ARG A 46 -6.99 -1.99 6.37
CA ARG A 46 -5.53 -1.87 6.38
C ARG A 46 -4.88 -3.24 6.35
N VAL A 47 -3.77 -3.32 5.60
CA VAL A 47 -2.87 -4.47 5.63
C VAL A 47 -1.56 -3.95 6.20
N THR A 48 -1.18 -4.43 7.36
CA THR A 48 0.01 -3.95 8.05
C THR A 48 1.01 -5.08 8.27
N GLY A 49 2.27 -4.70 8.46
CA GLY A 49 3.31 -5.61 8.87
C GLY A 49 3.98 -5.11 10.15
N ALA A 50 4.56 -6.00 10.90
CA ALA A 50 5.24 -5.68 12.15
C ALA A 50 6.76 -5.83 12.08
N SER A 51 7.31 -6.28 10.95
CA SER A 51 8.75 -6.47 10.80
C SER A 51 9.50 -5.16 10.87
N LEU A 52 10.73 -5.23 11.33
CA LEU A 52 11.65 -4.11 11.29
C LEU A 52 12.05 -3.81 9.85
N PRO A 53 12.41 -2.55 9.53
CA PRO A 53 12.95 -2.21 8.23
C PRO A 53 14.17 -3.05 7.87
N ALA A 54 14.33 -3.32 6.57
CA ALA A 54 15.47 -4.08 6.07
C ALA A 54 16.77 -3.36 6.38
N GLY A 55 17.75 -4.09 6.87
CA GLY A 55 19.06 -3.54 7.22
C GLY A 55 19.15 -2.98 8.62
N LEU A 56 18.06 -2.86 9.34
CA LEU A 56 18.07 -2.35 10.69
C LEU A 56 18.79 -3.34 11.61
N ARG A 57 19.76 -2.83 12.41
CA ARG A 57 20.61 -3.62 13.29
C ARG A 57 21.47 -4.66 12.56
N GLY A 58 21.64 -4.52 11.25
CA GLY A 58 22.42 -5.47 10.47
C GLY A 58 21.88 -6.88 10.45
N ASN A 59 20.66 -7.09 10.88
CA ASN A 59 20.06 -8.41 10.96
C ASN A 59 19.03 -8.59 9.85
N PRO A 60 19.18 -9.64 9.00
CA PRO A 60 18.21 -9.89 7.95
C PRO A 60 16.95 -10.49 8.54
N ALA A 61 16.06 -9.64 9.01
CA ALA A 61 14.76 -10.08 9.45
C ALA A 61 13.96 -10.62 8.26
N ALA A 62 13.15 -11.63 8.49
CA ALA A 62 12.22 -12.09 7.47
C ALA A 62 11.14 -11.03 7.25
N PRO A 63 10.62 -10.87 6.03
CA PRO A 63 9.49 -9.98 5.81
C PRO A 63 8.23 -10.50 6.48
N ASP A 64 7.34 -9.60 6.82
CA ASP A 64 5.98 -10.00 7.14
C ASP A 64 5.29 -10.40 5.85
N VAL A 65 4.71 -11.58 5.84
CA VAL A 65 4.01 -12.10 4.67
C VAL A 65 2.52 -12.16 4.99
N THR A 66 1.74 -11.47 4.19
CA THR A 66 0.28 -11.45 4.34
C THR A 66 -0.35 -11.84 3.02
N ARG A 67 -1.29 -12.79 3.09
CA ARG A 67 -2.04 -13.24 1.93
C ARG A 67 -3.46 -12.74 2.02
N ILE A 68 -3.92 -12.15 0.94
CA ILE A 68 -5.27 -11.63 0.83
C ILE A 68 -5.83 -11.97 -0.54
N ARG A 69 -7.10 -11.73 -0.72
CA ARG A 69 -7.73 -11.80 -2.04
C ARG A 69 -8.25 -10.43 -2.43
N LEU A 70 -7.77 -9.93 -3.55
CA LEU A 70 -8.32 -8.73 -4.16
C LEU A 70 -9.53 -9.13 -4.99
N GLU A 71 -10.72 -8.77 -4.52
CA GLU A 71 -11.95 -9.14 -5.19
C GLU A 71 -12.16 -8.31 -6.45
N GLU A 72 -12.96 -8.84 -7.36
CA GLU A 72 -13.38 -8.09 -8.54
C GLU A 72 -14.09 -6.81 -8.12
N GLY A 73 -13.74 -5.71 -8.74
CA GLY A 73 -14.24 -4.38 -8.36
C GLY A 73 -13.50 -3.79 -7.16
N GLY A 74 -12.54 -4.51 -6.60
CA GLY A 74 -11.74 -4.03 -5.49
C GLY A 74 -10.51 -3.27 -5.94
N SER A 75 -9.97 -2.47 -5.02
CA SER A 75 -8.74 -1.72 -5.23
C SER A 75 -7.76 -1.99 -4.11
N LEU A 76 -6.48 -1.99 -4.49
CA LEU A 76 -5.37 -2.09 -3.56
C LEU A 76 -4.55 -0.82 -3.66
N VAL A 77 -4.26 -0.21 -2.53
CA VAL A 77 -3.49 1.02 -2.46
C VAL A 77 -2.25 0.78 -1.62
N MET A 78 -1.08 1.05 -2.19
CA MET A 78 0.20 1.00 -1.50
C MET A 78 0.78 2.41 -1.44
N ILE A 79 1.27 2.80 -0.29
CA ILE A 79 1.80 4.13 -0.07
C ILE A 79 3.17 4.08 0.58
N SER A 80 3.98 5.12 0.34
CA SER A 80 5.20 5.35 1.12
C SER A 80 4.89 6.13 2.38
N ASP A 81 5.83 6.17 3.32
CA ASP A 81 5.65 6.82 4.62
C ASP A 81 5.33 8.31 4.50
N GLY A 82 5.79 8.95 3.42
CA GLY A 82 5.54 10.38 3.21
C GLY A 82 4.10 10.73 2.87
N VAL A 83 3.27 9.74 2.53
CA VAL A 83 1.88 9.99 2.11
C VAL A 83 0.97 10.22 3.31
N ALA A 84 1.07 9.37 4.32
CA ALA A 84 0.24 9.44 5.50
C ALA A 84 0.97 8.87 6.70
N ASP A 85 0.80 9.51 7.82
CA ASP A 85 1.32 9.03 9.10
C ASP A 85 0.49 7.83 9.57
N PRO A 86 1.10 6.69 9.93
CA PRO A 86 0.34 5.49 10.29
C PRO A 86 -0.69 5.70 11.39
N GLY A 87 -0.45 6.62 12.32
CA GLY A 87 -1.39 6.93 13.39
C GLY A 87 -2.41 8.00 13.04
N ARG A 88 -2.39 8.54 11.82
CA ARG A 88 -3.22 9.66 11.40
C ARG A 88 -3.74 9.48 9.98
N ASP A 89 -4.13 8.28 9.63
CA ASP A 89 -4.56 7.97 8.27
C ASP A 89 -6.08 7.88 8.12
N GLU A 90 -6.86 8.34 9.09
CA GLU A 90 -8.31 8.32 8.98
C GLU A 90 -8.79 9.04 7.72
N TRP A 91 -8.14 10.15 7.36
CA TRP A 91 -8.51 10.88 6.16
C TRP A 91 -8.39 10.02 4.90
N LEU A 92 -7.36 9.16 4.86
CA LEU A 92 -7.16 8.26 3.73
C LEU A 92 -8.22 7.15 3.73
N MET A 93 -8.52 6.60 4.90
CA MET A 93 -9.59 5.61 5.03
C MET A 93 -10.93 6.18 4.57
N ASP A 94 -11.24 7.41 4.98
CA ASP A 94 -12.50 8.06 4.59
C ASP A 94 -12.52 8.38 3.09
N LEU A 95 -11.40 8.86 2.54
CA LEU A 95 -11.29 9.12 1.12
C LEU A 95 -11.54 7.85 0.31
N LEU A 96 -10.90 6.75 0.71
CA LEU A 96 -11.05 5.47 0.03
C LEU A 96 -12.48 4.93 0.16
N ALA A 97 -13.08 5.05 1.33
CA ALA A 97 -14.45 4.60 1.55
C ALA A 97 -15.44 5.35 0.66
N GLY A 98 -15.20 6.64 0.44
CA GLY A 98 -16.07 7.48 -0.39
C GLY A 98 -15.77 7.43 -1.89
N TRP A 99 -14.67 6.81 -2.30
CA TRP A 99 -14.30 6.75 -3.72
C TRP A 99 -15.19 5.74 -4.45
N GLU A 100 -15.83 6.18 -5.51
CA GLU A 100 -16.73 5.34 -6.30
C GLU A 100 -16.26 5.13 -7.74
N GLY A 101 -15.16 5.77 -8.13
CA GLY A 101 -14.61 5.63 -9.47
C GLY A 101 -13.90 4.30 -9.71
N GLU A 102 -13.48 4.09 -10.95
CA GLU A 102 -12.77 2.88 -11.36
C GLU A 102 -11.38 3.17 -11.92
N ASP A 103 -11.04 4.44 -12.09
CA ASP A 103 -9.75 4.84 -12.65
C ASP A 103 -8.67 4.87 -11.55
N PRO A 104 -7.73 3.92 -11.53
CA PRO A 104 -6.71 3.90 -10.49
C PRO A 104 -5.78 5.11 -10.53
N GLN A 105 -5.51 5.66 -11.70
CA GLN A 105 -4.68 6.86 -11.80
C GLN A 105 -5.37 8.07 -11.18
N ALA A 106 -6.67 8.20 -11.37
CA ALA A 106 -7.45 9.27 -10.77
C ALA A 106 -7.45 9.17 -9.24
N LEU A 107 -7.59 7.95 -8.72
CA LEU A 107 -7.54 7.74 -7.27
C LEU A 107 -6.16 8.09 -6.71
N ALA A 108 -5.09 7.65 -7.36
CA ALA A 108 -3.74 7.98 -6.93
C ALA A 108 -3.51 9.50 -6.89
N GLY A 109 -3.98 10.20 -7.91
CA GLY A 109 -3.89 11.66 -7.97
C GLY A 109 -4.66 12.36 -6.85
N LEU A 110 -5.83 11.85 -6.53
CA LEU A 110 -6.65 12.39 -5.45
C LEU A 110 -5.98 12.18 -4.08
N ILE A 111 -5.42 11.00 -3.86
CA ILE A 111 -4.69 10.72 -2.62
C ILE A 111 -3.48 11.65 -2.50
N LEU A 112 -2.73 11.81 -3.57
CA LEU A 112 -1.54 12.67 -3.57
C LEU A 112 -1.92 14.11 -3.26
N ALA A 113 -2.94 14.65 -3.92
CA ALA A 113 -3.38 16.01 -3.70
C ALA A 113 -3.80 16.26 -2.25
N GLU A 114 -4.52 15.31 -1.66
CA GLU A 114 -4.96 15.45 -0.28
C GLU A 114 -3.80 15.29 0.70
N SER A 115 -2.85 14.42 0.42
CA SER A 115 -1.65 14.26 1.24
C SER A 115 -0.82 15.53 1.26
N VAL A 116 -0.61 16.15 0.09
CA VAL A 116 0.13 17.40 -0.03
C VAL A 116 -0.54 18.50 0.79
N ARG A 117 -1.85 18.59 0.71
CA ARG A 117 -2.61 19.60 1.44
C ARG A 117 -2.48 19.44 2.96
N ARG A 118 -2.41 18.20 3.45
CA ARG A 118 -2.45 17.90 4.88
C ARG A 118 -1.07 17.84 5.52
N GLU A 119 -0.11 17.21 4.85
CA GLU A 119 1.14 16.82 5.51
C GLU A 119 2.31 17.76 5.23
N LYS A 120 2.15 18.74 4.37
CA LYS A 120 3.20 19.69 3.99
C LYS A 120 4.51 19.00 3.58
N LEU A 121 4.41 17.90 2.90
CA LEU A 121 5.51 17.14 2.29
C LEU A 121 6.89 17.35 2.91
N GLN A 122 7.20 16.56 3.92
CA GLN A 122 8.55 16.52 4.48
C GLN A 122 9.36 15.33 3.95
N ASP A 123 8.75 14.49 3.13
CA ASP A 123 9.35 13.30 2.59
C ASP A 123 8.76 13.00 1.22
N ASP A 124 9.45 12.14 0.48
CA ASP A 124 8.96 11.72 -0.84
C ASP A 124 7.67 10.92 -0.71
N CYS A 125 6.75 11.17 -1.64
CA CYS A 125 5.47 10.49 -1.67
C CYS A 125 5.41 9.54 -2.86
N GLY A 126 5.13 8.27 -2.58
CA GLY A 126 4.85 7.28 -3.59
C GLY A 126 3.49 6.63 -3.35
N ILE A 127 2.68 6.57 -4.39
CA ILE A 127 1.36 5.96 -4.31
C ILE A 127 1.18 5.04 -5.50
N GLN A 128 0.76 3.81 -5.23
CA GLN A 128 0.43 2.83 -6.26
C GLN A 128 -0.98 2.33 -6.02
N VAL A 129 -1.77 2.32 -7.06
CA VAL A 129 -3.16 1.81 -7.00
C VAL A 129 -3.32 0.71 -8.03
N LEU A 130 -3.82 -0.41 -7.58
CA LEU A 130 -4.18 -1.53 -8.43
C LEU A 130 -5.68 -1.75 -8.33
N TYR A 131 -6.38 -1.67 -9.45
CA TYR A 131 -7.81 -1.94 -9.52
C TYR A 131 -8.04 -3.24 -10.27
N ARG A 132 -8.84 -4.13 -9.69
CA ARG A 132 -9.24 -5.36 -10.35
C ARG A 132 -10.65 -5.17 -10.91
N PRO A 133 -10.81 -5.02 -12.23
CA PRO A 133 -12.13 -4.78 -12.79
C PRO A 133 -13.03 -6.01 -12.64
N ALA A 134 -14.33 -5.78 -12.63
CA ALA A 134 -15.30 -6.86 -12.60
C ALA A 134 -15.26 -7.64 -13.91
N SER A 135 -15.45 -8.94 -13.82
CA SER A 135 -15.49 -9.80 -14.99
C SER A 135 -16.71 -9.48 -15.85
N ARG A 136 -16.51 -9.45 -17.18
CA ARG A 136 -17.59 -9.23 -18.12
C ARG A 136 -18.12 -10.53 -18.74
N GLU A 137 -17.65 -11.66 -18.30
CA GLU A 137 -18.07 -12.95 -18.87
C GLU A 137 -19.56 -13.18 -18.77
N LYS A 138 -20.20 -12.64 -17.74
CA LYS A 138 -21.64 -12.79 -17.51
C LYS A 138 -22.50 -11.96 -18.45
N MET A 139 -21.89 -11.19 -19.29
CA MET A 139 -22.60 -10.31 -20.22
C MET A 139 -22.92 -10.96 -21.57
N VAL A 140 -22.58 -12.18 -21.70
CA VAL A 140 -22.82 -12.94 -22.95
C VAL A 140 -24.18 -13.62 -22.89
#